data_2267d7a93ce8b61a5c40977e7ca5b8c6
#
_entry.id   2267d7a93ce8b61a5c40977e7ca5b8c6
#
_cell.length_a   1.000
_cell.length_b   1.000
_cell.length_c   1.000
_cell.angle_alpha   90.00
_cell.angle_beta   90.00
_cell.angle_gamma   90.00
#
_symmetry.space_group_name_H-M   'P 1'
#
loop_
_entity.id
_entity.type
_entity.pdbx_description
1 polymer ?
#
loop_
_entity_poly.entity_id
_entity_poly.type
_entity_poly.pdbx_seq_one_letter_code
_entity_poly.pdbx_strand_id
1 'polypeptide(L)'
;MGPPGIVPDRVAAGAARMLRYAGAQARPIRDRENRMTTVETALGPVATTELGPTLMHEHVVTRSPGVQENWPHLWDREGIVALAERKLAELHGRGIRTIVDLTTVDLGRDIDLIAAVARRSRVHIVVATGVWWMPQRYFSSHGVDEVAALFIRDITQGIGTSGVKAAIIKCATDTAGVTPVIDNILRAAARAQRATGVPISTHTWAAGRTGELQQAIFAQEGVDLSRVVIGHSGDSKDLGYLRGLMERGSTIGMDRFGLESFLPTAKRVEVLARLCAEGYAGRMVLSHDANCWTDMLTEEDKRRTRPLWHYNHIPDDILPALRKAGVGEDQIEQMLVRNPRAILEARQKASA
;
A
#
# COMPACT_ATOMS: atom_id res chain seq x y z
N MET A 1 -45.50 -22.12 47.38
CA MET A 1 -46.52 -21.16 47.82
C MET A 1 -45.84 -19.83 48.09
N GLY A 2 -46.34 -18.76 47.48
CA GLY A 2 -45.89 -17.39 47.65
C GLY A 2 -45.50 -16.72 46.32
N PRO A 3 -46.25 -15.71 45.85
CA PRO A 3 -46.05 -15.11 44.54
C PRO A 3 -44.96 -14.01 44.53
N PRO A 4 -44.46 -13.62 43.34
CA PRO A 4 -43.40 -12.65 43.19
C PRO A 4 -43.90 -11.23 43.34
N GLY A 5 -43.08 -10.41 43.99
CA GLY A 5 -43.29 -8.98 44.18
C GLY A 5 -43.10 -8.15 42.91
N ILE A 6 -44.01 -7.26 42.70
CA ILE A 6 -44.12 -6.24 41.68
C ILE A 6 -43.07 -5.12 41.99
N VAL A 7 -42.26 -4.74 41.03
CA VAL A 7 -41.42 -3.54 41.10
C VAL A 7 -42.06 -2.45 40.25
N PRO A 8 -42.26 -1.22 40.77
CA PRO A 8 -42.97 -0.17 40.06
C PRO A 8 -42.16 0.58 39.02
N ASP A 9 -42.83 0.99 37.96
CA ASP A 9 -42.49 1.90 36.90
C ASP A 9 -41.75 3.19 37.41
N ARG A 10 -40.66 3.50 36.75
CA ARG A 10 -40.10 4.85 36.68
C ARG A 10 -40.06 5.33 35.25
N VAL A 11 -41.21 5.74 34.76
CA VAL A 11 -41.33 6.63 33.60
C VAL A 11 -41.78 7.96 34.13
N ALA A 12 -40.97 9.00 34.00
CA ALA A 12 -41.27 10.42 33.96
C ALA A 12 -40.19 11.27 34.70
N ALA A 13 -39.13 11.63 34.02
CA ALA A 13 -38.39 12.88 34.24
C ALA A 13 -37.32 13.06 33.14
N GLY A 14 -37.67 13.67 32.02
CA GLY A 14 -36.72 13.87 30.89
C GLY A 14 -37.19 14.88 29.84
N ALA A 15 -38.23 15.65 30.14
CA ALA A 15 -38.71 16.66 29.21
C ALA A 15 -38.44 18.06 29.78
N ALA A 16 -37.23 18.58 29.74
CA ALA A 16 -36.91 20.03 29.85
C ALA A 16 -35.41 20.27 29.75
N ARG A 17 -34.80 20.06 28.53
CA ARG A 17 -33.49 20.67 28.20
C ARG A 17 -33.29 20.78 26.69
N MET A 18 -34.30 21.22 25.99
CA MET A 18 -34.16 21.81 24.66
C MET A 18 -34.15 23.32 24.78
N LEU A 19 -33.33 24.00 23.99
CA LEU A 19 -33.14 25.44 23.85
C LEU A 19 -31.95 26.01 24.62
N ARG A 20 -30.76 25.84 24.02
CA ARG A 20 -29.72 26.90 23.88
C ARG A 20 -28.53 26.36 23.08
N TYR A 21 -28.67 26.25 21.76
CA TYR A 21 -27.54 26.27 20.82
C TYR A 21 -27.96 27.17 19.66
N ALA A 22 -27.96 28.45 19.88
CA ALA A 22 -27.97 29.46 18.83
C ALA A 22 -26.56 30.06 18.81
N GLY A 23 -25.89 30.03 17.65
CA GLY A 23 -24.70 30.83 17.41
C GLY A 23 -23.40 30.10 17.08
N ALA A 24 -23.43 29.03 16.29
CA ALA A 24 -22.23 28.67 15.54
C ALA A 24 -22.29 29.40 14.19
N GLN A 25 -21.61 30.54 14.10
CA GLN A 25 -21.42 31.25 12.85
C GLN A 25 -20.67 30.30 11.89
N ALA A 26 -21.26 30.04 10.74
CA ALA A 26 -20.61 29.30 9.63
C ALA A 26 -19.32 30.06 9.26
N ARG A 27 -18.17 29.43 9.50
CA ARG A 27 -16.88 29.96 9.01
C ARG A 27 -16.93 30.00 7.48
N PRO A 28 -16.45 31.10 6.88
CA PRO A 28 -16.52 31.27 5.43
C PRO A 28 -15.75 30.18 4.70
N ILE A 29 -16.32 29.73 3.58
CA ILE A 29 -15.86 28.66 2.68
C ILE A 29 -14.44 28.89 2.14
N ARG A 30 -13.87 30.11 2.31
CA ARG A 30 -12.54 30.49 1.78
C ARG A 30 -11.33 29.84 2.46
N ASP A 31 -11.46 29.24 3.66
CA ASP A 31 -10.33 28.60 4.35
C ASP A 31 -10.09 27.14 3.94
N ARG A 32 -10.86 26.57 3.00
CA ARG A 32 -10.70 25.19 2.54
C ARG A 32 -9.70 25.02 1.40
N GLU A 33 -9.35 26.07 0.67
CA GLU A 33 -8.53 25.96 -0.56
C GLU A 33 -7.01 25.94 -0.30
N ASN A 34 -6.53 26.17 0.91
CA ASN A 34 -5.10 26.29 1.19
C ASN A 34 -4.56 25.29 2.23
N ARG A 35 -5.25 24.19 2.53
CA ARG A 35 -4.66 23.11 3.30
C ARG A 35 -3.80 22.26 2.38
N MET A 36 -2.46 22.33 2.53
CA MET A 36 -1.54 21.38 1.90
C MET A 36 -2.01 19.97 2.23
N THR A 37 -2.22 19.16 1.17
CA THR A 37 -2.56 17.75 1.34
C THR A 37 -1.32 17.01 1.85
N THR A 38 -1.46 16.26 2.93
CA THR A 38 -0.37 15.47 3.52
C THR A 38 -0.65 13.98 3.41
N VAL A 39 0.42 13.19 3.45
CA VAL A 39 0.40 11.73 3.58
C VAL A 39 1.21 11.32 4.80
N GLU A 40 0.72 10.33 5.54
CA GLU A 40 1.45 9.77 6.68
C GLU A 40 2.66 8.96 6.20
N THR A 41 3.78 9.15 6.87
CA THR A 41 5.02 8.38 6.66
C THR A 41 5.50 7.76 7.97
N ALA A 42 6.54 6.96 7.92
CA ALA A 42 7.16 6.38 9.12
C ALA A 42 7.67 7.44 10.12
N LEU A 43 7.80 8.70 9.73
CA LEU A 43 8.24 9.82 10.58
C LEU A 43 7.16 10.89 10.77
N GLY A 44 5.90 10.59 10.44
CA GLY A 44 4.78 11.51 10.49
C GLY A 44 4.38 12.07 9.13
N PRO A 45 3.45 13.06 9.10
CA PRO A 45 2.88 13.56 7.86
C PRO A 45 3.88 14.42 7.06
N VAL A 46 3.87 14.23 5.73
CA VAL A 46 4.65 14.98 4.76
C VAL A 46 3.70 15.57 3.71
N ALA A 47 3.99 16.79 3.23
CA ALA A 47 3.21 17.37 2.14
C ALA A 47 3.35 16.50 0.88
N THR A 48 2.24 16.21 0.20
CA THR A 48 2.28 15.33 -0.99
C THR A 48 3.08 15.91 -2.14
N THR A 49 3.30 17.24 -2.14
CA THR A 49 4.21 17.93 -3.06
C THR A 49 5.68 17.63 -2.82
N GLU A 50 6.05 17.13 -1.64
CA GLU A 50 7.43 16.79 -1.25
C GLU A 50 7.79 15.33 -1.52
N LEU A 51 6.81 14.48 -1.90
CA LEU A 51 7.05 13.06 -2.16
C LEU A 51 8.05 12.80 -3.28
N GLY A 52 8.07 13.67 -4.31
CA GLY A 52 8.96 13.52 -5.48
C GLY A 52 8.80 12.17 -6.20
N PRO A 53 9.82 11.71 -6.93
CA PRO A 53 9.82 10.41 -7.56
C PRO A 53 9.67 9.29 -6.54
N THR A 54 8.63 8.46 -6.73
CA THR A 54 8.13 7.49 -5.75
C THR A 54 8.06 6.09 -6.36
N LEU A 55 8.62 5.10 -5.66
CA LEU A 55 8.45 3.69 -5.95
C LEU A 55 7.27 3.15 -5.12
N MET A 56 6.23 2.67 -5.80
CA MET A 56 4.93 2.41 -5.17
C MET A 56 4.79 1.02 -4.54
N HIS A 57 5.80 0.16 -4.65
CA HIS A 57 5.77 -1.19 -4.10
C HIS A 57 7.17 -1.69 -3.78
N GLU A 58 7.61 -1.42 -2.57
CA GLU A 58 8.89 -1.88 -2.05
C GLU A 58 8.73 -2.41 -0.61
N HIS A 59 9.81 -2.93 -0.05
CA HIS A 59 9.88 -3.44 1.32
C HIS A 59 11.18 -2.99 1.98
N VAL A 60 11.15 -2.45 3.19
CA VAL A 60 12.39 -2.22 3.95
C VAL A 60 12.92 -3.56 4.45
N VAL A 61 12.07 -4.31 5.14
CA VAL A 61 12.42 -5.63 5.70
C VAL A 61 11.25 -6.58 5.55
N THR A 62 11.51 -7.77 5.01
CA THR A 62 10.56 -8.88 5.02
C THR A 62 11.14 -10.04 5.81
N ARG A 63 10.35 -10.66 6.67
CA ARG A 63 10.77 -11.76 7.54
C ARG A 63 9.61 -12.68 7.88
N SER A 64 9.93 -13.87 8.35
CA SER A 64 8.97 -14.84 8.83
C SER A 64 8.47 -14.44 10.22
N PRO A 65 7.17 -14.13 10.41
CA PRO A 65 6.63 -13.78 11.73
C PRO A 65 6.84 -14.88 12.76
N GLY A 66 7.25 -14.52 13.95
CA GLY A 66 7.47 -15.45 15.06
C GLY A 66 8.87 -16.08 15.11
N VAL A 67 9.63 -16.06 14.00
CA VAL A 67 10.99 -16.66 13.99
C VAL A 67 11.94 -15.84 14.84
N GLN A 68 11.97 -14.55 14.66
CA GLN A 68 12.85 -13.65 15.41
C GLN A 68 12.56 -13.67 16.92
N GLU A 69 11.31 -13.72 17.30
CA GLU A 69 10.87 -13.70 18.70
C GLU A 69 11.32 -14.97 19.45
N ASN A 70 11.43 -16.10 18.72
CA ASN A 70 11.83 -17.38 19.27
C ASN A 70 13.34 -17.67 19.10
N TRP A 71 13.97 -17.12 18.06
CA TRP A 71 15.41 -17.30 17.77
C TRP A 71 16.09 -15.95 17.51
N PRO A 72 16.21 -15.07 18.54
CA PRO A 72 16.72 -13.71 18.37
C PRO A 72 18.18 -13.65 17.89
N HIS A 73 18.95 -14.72 18.07
CA HIS A 73 20.33 -14.80 17.59
C HIS A 73 20.46 -14.82 16.06
N LEU A 74 19.36 -15.09 15.32
CA LEU A 74 19.32 -15.01 13.86
C LEU A 74 19.11 -13.57 13.33
N TRP A 75 18.97 -12.61 14.25
CA TRP A 75 18.53 -11.26 13.94
C TRP A 75 19.58 -10.21 14.35
N ASP A 76 20.34 -9.73 13.36
CA ASP A 76 21.24 -8.58 13.55
C ASP A 76 20.50 -7.28 13.18
N ARG A 77 19.75 -6.73 14.13
CA ARG A 77 18.94 -5.53 13.92
C ARG A 77 19.77 -4.33 13.45
N GLU A 78 20.92 -4.06 14.06
CA GLU A 78 21.76 -2.92 13.71
C GLU A 78 22.42 -3.09 12.33
N GLY A 79 22.88 -4.29 12.01
CA GLY A 79 23.39 -4.61 10.67
C GLY A 79 22.33 -4.46 9.58
N ILE A 80 21.09 -4.87 9.86
CA ILE A 80 19.96 -4.71 8.94
C ILE A 80 19.64 -3.21 8.73
N VAL A 81 19.57 -2.42 9.80
CA VAL A 81 19.33 -0.97 9.70
C VAL A 81 20.43 -0.28 8.90
N ALA A 82 21.72 -0.61 9.16
CA ALA A 82 22.84 -0.05 8.43
C ALA A 82 22.84 -0.46 6.93
N LEU A 83 22.44 -1.70 6.62
CA LEU A 83 22.26 -2.15 5.24
C LEU A 83 21.15 -1.38 4.53
N ALA A 84 20.00 -1.23 5.17
CA ALA A 84 18.86 -0.49 4.63
C ALA A 84 19.20 0.99 4.41
N GLU A 85 19.87 1.62 5.37
CA GLU A 85 20.37 3.00 5.26
C GLU A 85 21.23 3.18 3.99
N ARG A 86 22.23 2.32 3.77
CA ARG A 86 23.09 2.38 2.57
C ARG A 86 22.29 2.24 1.28
N LYS A 87 21.42 1.22 1.19
CA LYS A 87 20.60 0.97 -0.02
C LYS A 87 19.67 2.16 -0.32
N LEU A 88 19.03 2.74 0.69
CA LEU A 88 18.17 3.90 0.51
C LEU A 88 18.96 5.20 0.24
N ALA A 89 20.16 5.36 0.78
CA ALA A 89 21.04 6.48 0.44
C ALA A 89 21.47 6.44 -1.03
N GLU A 90 21.81 5.25 -1.55
CA GLU A 90 22.12 5.04 -2.96
C GLU A 90 20.91 5.36 -3.86
N LEU A 91 19.72 4.90 -3.47
CA LEU A 91 18.46 5.17 -4.15
C LEU A 91 18.16 6.68 -4.19
N HIS A 92 18.32 7.36 -3.04
CA HIS A 92 18.15 8.81 -2.96
C HIS A 92 19.13 9.56 -3.88
N GLY A 93 20.40 9.12 -3.95
CA GLY A 93 21.42 9.67 -4.85
C GLY A 93 21.01 9.61 -6.33
N ARG A 94 20.12 8.67 -6.70
CA ARG A 94 19.55 8.48 -8.05
C ARG A 94 18.24 9.24 -8.29
N GLY A 95 17.84 10.08 -7.35
CA GLY A 95 16.68 10.96 -7.51
C GLY A 95 15.38 10.43 -6.96
N ILE A 96 15.29 9.20 -6.47
CA ILE A 96 14.08 8.69 -5.80
C ILE A 96 13.97 9.33 -4.41
N ARG A 97 12.78 9.80 -4.07
CA ARG A 97 12.50 10.53 -2.81
C ARG A 97 11.61 9.76 -1.86
N THR A 98 10.78 8.87 -2.37
CA THR A 98 9.79 8.13 -1.58
C THR A 98 9.75 6.67 -2.00
N ILE A 99 9.59 5.78 -1.03
CA ILE A 99 9.15 4.39 -1.25
C ILE A 99 7.85 4.14 -0.49
N VAL A 100 7.00 3.29 -1.05
CA VAL A 100 5.84 2.74 -0.36
C VAL A 100 6.19 1.34 0.10
N ASP A 101 6.36 1.18 1.41
CA ASP A 101 6.65 -0.10 2.05
C ASP A 101 5.33 -0.87 2.25
N LEU A 102 5.13 -1.88 1.43
CA LEU A 102 3.94 -2.72 1.45
C LEU A 102 4.08 -3.96 2.34
N THR A 103 5.00 -3.93 3.30
CA THR A 103 5.21 -5.03 4.25
C THR A 103 4.03 -5.11 5.23
N THR A 104 3.36 -6.25 5.23
CA THR A 104 2.22 -6.56 6.08
C THR A 104 2.62 -7.40 7.29
N VAL A 105 1.67 -7.65 8.20
CA VAL A 105 1.90 -8.44 9.41
C VAL A 105 2.40 -9.85 9.11
N ASP A 106 1.90 -10.49 8.06
CA ASP A 106 2.30 -11.83 7.61
C ASP A 106 3.62 -11.86 6.81
N LEU A 107 4.15 -10.68 6.47
CA LEU A 107 5.52 -10.47 5.98
C LEU A 107 6.47 -9.99 7.10
N GLY A 108 6.04 -10.06 8.35
CA GLY A 108 6.85 -9.71 9.52
C GLY A 108 7.16 -8.23 9.66
N ARG A 109 6.20 -7.35 9.33
CA ARG A 109 6.30 -5.89 9.48
C ARG A 109 6.87 -5.49 10.85
N ASP A 110 7.96 -4.72 10.84
CA ASP A 110 8.60 -4.16 12.03
C ASP A 110 8.63 -2.63 11.91
N ILE A 111 7.64 -1.98 12.52
CA ILE A 111 7.48 -0.51 12.42
C ILE A 111 8.61 0.24 13.12
N ASP A 112 9.13 -0.27 14.23
CA ASP A 112 10.21 0.38 14.96
C ASP A 112 11.51 0.34 14.16
N LEU A 113 11.76 -0.75 13.42
CA LEU A 113 12.89 -0.86 12.52
C LEU A 113 12.71 0.05 11.30
N ILE A 114 11.52 0.05 10.68
CA ILE A 114 11.21 0.95 9.54
C ILE A 114 11.41 2.41 9.94
N ALA A 115 10.91 2.82 11.12
CA ALA A 115 11.12 4.18 11.64
C ALA A 115 12.59 4.49 11.93
N ALA A 116 13.37 3.50 12.41
CA ALA A 116 14.81 3.67 12.62
C ALA A 116 15.57 3.88 11.29
N VAL A 117 15.22 3.12 10.26
CA VAL A 117 15.75 3.30 8.90
C VAL A 117 15.34 4.65 8.31
N ALA A 118 14.06 5.04 8.45
CA ALA A 118 13.58 6.32 7.96
C ALA A 118 14.33 7.52 8.58
N ARG A 119 14.66 7.47 9.87
CA ARG A 119 15.45 8.52 10.53
C ARG A 119 16.87 8.64 10.01
N ARG A 120 17.46 7.56 9.49
CA ARG A 120 18.83 7.54 8.95
C ARG A 120 18.86 7.78 7.43
N SER A 121 17.76 7.51 6.74
CA SER A 121 17.66 7.73 5.28
C SER A 121 17.08 9.11 4.96
N ARG A 122 17.30 9.57 3.72
CA ARG A 122 16.66 10.78 3.17
C ARG A 122 15.42 10.46 2.34
N VAL A 123 14.97 9.21 2.36
CA VAL A 123 13.83 8.73 1.60
C VAL A 123 12.62 8.71 2.53
N HIS A 124 11.50 9.29 2.09
CA HIS A 124 10.23 9.12 2.78
C HIS A 124 9.76 7.67 2.66
N ILE A 125 9.29 7.09 3.76
CA ILE A 125 8.78 5.73 3.78
C ILE A 125 7.29 5.78 4.17
N VAL A 126 6.42 5.55 3.19
CA VAL A 126 4.98 5.37 3.42
C VAL A 126 4.75 3.93 3.82
N VAL A 127 4.02 3.68 4.92
CA VAL A 127 3.83 2.32 5.44
C VAL A 127 2.42 1.82 5.22
N ALA A 128 2.30 0.50 5.04
CA ALA A 128 1.02 -0.18 4.82
C ALA A 128 0.47 -0.83 6.08
N THR A 129 -0.87 -0.93 6.12
CA THR A 129 -1.59 -1.95 6.90
C THR A 129 -2.13 -3.03 5.97
N GLY A 130 -2.67 -4.10 6.52
CA GLY A 130 -3.30 -5.15 5.75
C GLY A 130 -2.64 -6.51 5.93
N VAL A 131 -2.95 -7.42 5.00
CA VAL A 131 -2.51 -8.81 5.01
C VAL A 131 -2.16 -9.26 3.59
N TRP A 132 -1.05 -9.98 3.45
CA TRP A 132 -0.61 -10.62 2.21
C TRP A 132 -1.39 -11.93 1.99
N TRP A 133 -0.88 -12.90 1.25
CA TRP A 133 -1.62 -14.11 0.89
C TRP A 133 -1.37 -15.33 1.82
N MET A 134 -0.52 -15.17 2.85
CA MET A 134 -0.28 -16.19 3.88
C MET A 134 -0.82 -15.73 5.25
N PRO A 135 -2.13 -15.51 5.39
CA PRO A 135 -2.70 -14.93 6.59
C PRO A 135 -2.54 -15.86 7.79
N GLN A 136 -2.20 -15.29 8.95
CA GLN A 136 -2.21 -16.01 10.21
C GLN A 136 -3.63 -16.52 10.52
N ARG A 137 -3.68 -17.58 11.34
CA ARG A 137 -4.92 -18.24 11.78
C ARG A 137 -5.98 -17.26 12.30
N TYR A 138 -5.57 -16.16 12.90
CA TYR A 138 -6.47 -15.12 13.40
C TYR A 138 -7.47 -14.67 12.32
N PHE A 139 -7.00 -14.38 11.12
CA PHE A 139 -7.82 -13.86 10.01
C PHE A 139 -8.83 -14.87 9.46
N SER A 140 -8.63 -16.16 9.72
CA SER A 140 -9.59 -17.23 9.36
C SER A 140 -10.74 -17.35 10.35
N SER A 141 -10.61 -16.78 11.57
CA SER A 141 -11.57 -16.93 12.67
C SER A 141 -12.40 -15.66 12.94
N HIS A 142 -12.09 -14.55 12.27
CA HIS A 142 -12.74 -13.27 12.50
C HIS A 142 -13.43 -12.77 11.23
N GLY A 143 -14.56 -12.07 11.41
CA GLY A 143 -15.36 -11.57 10.31
C GLY A 143 -14.78 -10.33 9.63
N VAL A 144 -15.40 -9.96 8.51
CA VAL A 144 -14.98 -8.82 7.68
C VAL A 144 -14.84 -7.53 8.49
N ASP A 145 -15.84 -7.21 9.35
CA ASP A 145 -15.86 -5.96 10.11
C ASP A 145 -14.80 -5.93 11.21
N GLU A 146 -14.53 -7.07 11.85
CA GLU A 146 -13.48 -7.19 12.87
C GLU A 146 -12.10 -6.98 12.23
N VAL A 147 -11.86 -7.58 11.07
CA VAL A 147 -10.60 -7.40 10.32
C VAL A 147 -10.48 -5.97 9.80
N ALA A 148 -11.56 -5.38 9.27
CA ALA A 148 -11.57 -3.99 8.82
C ALA A 148 -11.24 -3.01 9.96
N ALA A 149 -11.74 -3.27 11.17
CA ALA A 149 -11.48 -2.45 12.35
C ALA A 149 -9.98 -2.40 12.70
N LEU A 150 -9.22 -3.50 12.47
CA LEU A 150 -7.77 -3.51 12.66
C LEU A 150 -7.08 -2.57 11.67
N PHE A 151 -7.45 -2.63 10.39
CA PHE A 151 -6.86 -1.77 9.37
C PHE A 151 -7.21 -0.30 9.61
N ILE A 152 -8.47 0.00 9.97
CA ILE A 152 -8.91 1.36 10.33
C ILE A 152 -8.13 1.89 11.52
N ARG A 153 -7.87 1.06 12.54
CA ARG A 153 -7.07 1.44 13.69
C ARG A 153 -5.63 1.80 13.30
N ASP A 154 -4.97 0.96 12.50
CA ASP A 154 -3.60 1.22 12.01
C ASP A 154 -3.50 2.56 11.24
N ILE A 155 -4.57 2.93 10.52
CA ILE A 155 -4.64 4.18 9.74
C ILE A 155 -4.95 5.39 10.64
N THR A 156 -5.84 5.26 11.61
CA THR A 156 -6.36 6.40 12.38
C THR A 156 -5.61 6.65 13.68
N GLN A 157 -5.17 5.57 14.34
CA GLN A 157 -4.54 5.62 15.66
C GLN A 157 -3.04 5.31 15.63
N GLY A 158 -2.61 4.49 14.65
CA GLY A 158 -1.24 4.03 14.49
C GLY A 158 -1.07 2.53 14.74
N ILE A 159 0.01 2.00 14.21
CA ILE A 159 0.36 0.57 14.22
C ILE A 159 0.97 0.20 15.57
N GLY A 160 0.36 -0.77 16.26
CA GLY A 160 0.81 -1.20 17.58
C GLY A 160 0.78 -0.04 18.59
N THR A 161 1.93 0.26 19.20
CA THR A 161 2.15 1.36 20.14
C THR A 161 3.06 2.45 19.57
N SER A 162 3.47 2.33 18.31
CA SER A 162 4.46 3.21 17.67
C SER A 162 3.95 4.63 17.37
N GLY A 163 2.63 4.80 17.24
CA GLY A 163 2.03 6.04 16.74
C GLY A 163 2.20 6.27 15.24
N VAL A 164 2.95 5.45 14.53
CA VAL A 164 3.12 5.50 13.07
C VAL A 164 1.84 5.03 12.40
N LYS A 165 1.25 5.84 11.55
CA LYS A 165 -0.01 5.54 10.85
C LYS A 165 0.24 4.98 9.47
N ALA A 166 -0.56 3.98 9.11
CA ALA A 166 -0.57 3.48 7.74
C ALA A 166 -1.28 4.47 6.80
N ALA A 167 -0.73 4.65 5.60
CA ALA A 167 -1.33 5.51 4.58
C ALA A 167 -1.80 4.75 3.33
N ILE A 168 -1.68 3.42 3.35
CA ILE A 168 -2.11 2.53 2.26
C ILE A 168 -2.50 1.18 2.85
N ILE A 169 -3.47 0.49 2.22
CA ILE A 169 -3.88 -0.86 2.61
C ILE A 169 -3.31 -1.86 1.61
N LYS A 170 -2.64 -2.90 2.11
CA LYS A 170 -2.16 -4.03 1.30
C LYS A 170 -3.04 -5.24 1.49
N CYS A 171 -3.44 -5.87 0.37
CA CYS A 171 -4.09 -7.17 0.34
C CYS A 171 -3.61 -7.98 -0.87
N ALA A 172 -4.03 -9.23 -0.99
CA ALA A 172 -3.44 -10.13 -1.98
C ALA A 172 -4.40 -11.20 -2.48
N THR A 173 -4.19 -11.61 -3.72
CA THR A 173 -4.60 -12.91 -4.28
C THR A 173 -3.41 -13.52 -4.99
N ASP A 174 -3.17 -14.80 -4.79
CA ASP A 174 -2.09 -15.53 -5.47
C ASP A 174 -2.66 -16.74 -6.24
N THR A 175 -1.85 -17.76 -6.53
CA THR A 175 -2.20 -18.93 -7.33
C THR A 175 -3.45 -19.67 -6.84
N ALA A 176 -3.73 -19.65 -5.54
CA ALA A 176 -4.96 -20.21 -4.97
C ALA A 176 -6.24 -19.39 -5.29
N GLY A 177 -6.09 -18.22 -5.90
CA GLY A 177 -7.20 -17.31 -6.20
C GLY A 177 -7.83 -16.72 -4.94
N VAL A 178 -9.16 -16.57 -4.96
CA VAL A 178 -9.93 -16.00 -3.85
C VAL A 178 -10.46 -17.13 -2.97
N THR A 179 -9.70 -17.50 -1.95
CA THR A 179 -10.16 -18.43 -0.91
C THR A 179 -11.09 -17.70 0.07
N PRO A 180 -11.87 -18.42 0.93
CA PRO A 180 -12.77 -17.76 1.89
C PRO A 180 -12.07 -16.75 2.81
N VAL A 181 -10.87 -17.03 3.28
CA VAL A 181 -10.10 -16.09 4.11
C VAL A 181 -9.59 -14.90 3.30
N ILE A 182 -9.21 -15.10 2.05
CA ILE A 182 -8.79 -14.02 1.15
C ILE A 182 -9.98 -13.14 0.77
N ASP A 183 -11.16 -13.69 0.47
CA ASP A 183 -12.40 -12.90 0.25
C ASP A 183 -12.71 -12.01 1.46
N ASN A 184 -12.61 -12.58 2.68
CA ASN A 184 -12.81 -11.84 3.92
C ASN A 184 -11.83 -10.65 4.04
N ILE A 185 -10.55 -10.87 3.75
CA ILE A 185 -9.49 -9.84 3.81
C ILE A 185 -9.72 -8.76 2.74
N LEU A 186 -10.07 -9.13 1.50
CA LEU A 186 -10.34 -8.18 0.42
C LEU A 186 -11.54 -7.28 0.76
N ARG A 187 -12.62 -7.86 1.30
CA ARG A 187 -13.79 -7.09 1.76
C ARG A 187 -13.46 -6.20 2.95
N ALA A 188 -12.64 -6.69 3.89
CA ALA A 188 -12.17 -5.88 5.02
C ALA A 188 -11.33 -4.69 4.54
N ALA A 189 -10.43 -4.90 3.56
CA ALA A 189 -9.66 -3.83 2.92
C ALA A 189 -10.58 -2.80 2.24
N ALA A 190 -11.61 -3.26 1.54
CA ALA A 190 -12.61 -2.40 0.91
C ALA A 190 -13.37 -1.54 1.94
N ARG A 191 -13.84 -2.13 3.04
CA ARG A 191 -14.53 -1.39 4.11
C ARG A 191 -13.62 -0.38 4.80
N ALA A 192 -12.37 -0.77 5.08
CA ALA A 192 -11.38 0.15 5.65
C ALA A 192 -11.05 1.30 4.69
N GLN A 193 -10.91 1.05 3.39
CA GLN A 193 -10.73 2.08 2.36
C GLN A 193 -11.90 3.07 2.36
N ARG A 194 -13.13 2.57 2.34
CA ARG A 194 -14.33 3.43 2.33
C ARG A 194 -14.46 4.28 3.60
N ALA A 195 -14.06 3.73 4.74
CA ALA A 195 -14.11 4.43 6.03
C ALA A 195 -13.02 5.50 6.16
N THR A 196 -11.83 5.28 5.59
CA THR A 196 -10.65 6.12 5.83
C THR A 196 -10.22 6.95 4.61
N GLY A 197 -10.58 6.50 3.40
CA GLY A 197 -10.19 7.12 2.15
C GLY A 197 -8.76 6.80 1.69
N VAL A 198 -7.95 6.05 2.45
CA VAL A 198 -6.60 5.66 2.02
C VAL A 198 -6.67 4.67 0.85
N PRO A 199 -5.69 4.67 -0.08
CA PRO A 199 -5.74 3.77 -1.23
C PRO A 199 -5.49 2.30 -0.84
N ILE A 200 -5.87 1.40 -1.75
CA ILE A 200 -5.54 -0.02 -1.69
C ILE A 200 -4.43 -0.30 -2.72
N SER A 201 -3.38 -1.04 -2.33
CA SER A 201 -2.42 -1.64 -3.25
C SER A 201 -2.46 -3.16 -3.07
N THR A 202 -2.47 -3.88 -4.19
CA THR A 202 -2.67 -5.32 -4.13
C THR A 202 -1.44 -6.10 -4.60
N HIS A 203 -1.42 -7.38 -4.27
CA HIS A 203 -0.62 -8.41 -4.91
C HIS A 203 -1.57 -9.27 -5.76
N THR A 204 -1.17 -9.60 -6.98
CA THR A 204 -1.94 -10.49 -7.86
C THR A 204 -1.06 -11.56 -8.50
N TRP A 205 -1.67 -12.64 -8.90
CA TRP A 205 -1.11 -13.59 -9.83
C TRP A 205 -1.60 -13.25 -11.24
N ALA A 206 -0.78 -12.50 -11.99
CA ALA A 206 -1.15 -11.95 -13.28
C ALA A 206 -1.48 -13.03 -14.33
N ALA A 207 -0.78 -14.19 -14.30
CA ALA A 207 -1.06 -15.31 -15.19
C ALA A 207 -2.46 -15.91 -14.96
N GLY A 208 -2.97 -15.86 -13.73
CA GLY A 208 -4.34 -16.27 -13.38
C GLY A 208 -5.37 -15.15 -13.46
N ARG A 209 -4.99 -13.95 -13.92
CA ARG A 209 -5.87 -12.77 -14.05
C ARG A 209 -6.59 -12.42 -12.73
N THR A 210 -5.96 -12.72 -11.58
CA THR A 210 -6.61 -12.54 -10.27
C THR A 210 -6.91 -11.07 -9.94
N GLY A 211 -6.30 -10.11 -10.62
CA GLY A 211 -6.63 -8.68 -10.51
C GLY A 211 -8.07 -8.36 -10.91
N GLU A 212 -8.65 -9.08 -11.87
CA GLU A 212 -10.07 -8.92 -12.25
C GLU A 212 -11.01 -9.37 -11.13
N LEU A 213 -10.66 -10.46 -10.42
CA LEU A 213 -11.41 -10.95 -9.26
C LEU A 213 -11.40 -9.93 -8.14
N GLN A 214 -10.23 -9.32 -7.87
CA GLN A 214 -10.11 -8.25 -6.87
C GLN A 214 -10.96 -7.03 -7.23
N GLN A 215 -10.89 -6.55 -8.47
CA GLN A 215 -11.71 -5.43 -8.92
C GLN A 215 -13.21 -5.71 -8.76
N ALA A 216 -13.66 -6.94 -9.06
CA ALA A 216 -15.06 -7.33 -8.90
C ALA A 216 -15.49 -7.25 -7.42
N ILE A 217 -14.68 -7.77 -6.50
CA ILE A 217 -14.96 -7.71 -5.05
C ILE A 217 -14.97 -6.27 -4.55
N PHE A 218 -13.98 -5.46 -4.94
CA PHE A 218 -13.91 -4.05 -4.53
C PHE A 218 -15.09 -3.24 -5.06
N ALA A 219 -15.52 -3.47 -6.30
CA ALA A 219 -16.69 -2.83 -6.87
C ALA A 219 -17.98 -3.25 -6.15
N GLN A 220 -18.13 -4.55 -5.79
CA GLN A 220 -19.25 -5.04 -4.98
C GLN A 220 -19.33 -4.37 -3.61
N GLU A 221 -18.17 -4.12 -2.97
CA GLU A 221 -18.09 -3.40 -1.69
C GLU A 221 -18.19 -1.86 -1.86
N GLY A 222 -18.36 -1.34 -3.08
CA GLY A 222 -18.55 0.08 -3.38
C GLY A 222 -17.28 0.92 -3.31
N VAL A 223 -16.12 0.30 -3.52
CA VAL A 223 -14.83 1.03 -3.65
C VAL A 223 -14.76 1.69 -5.02
N ASP A 224 -14.34 2.95 -5.05
CA ASP A 224 -13.93 3.61 -6.28
C ASP A 224 -12.61 2.97 -6.76
N LEU A 225 -12.64 2.27 -7.89
CA LEU A 225 -11.51 1.55 -8.42
C LEU A 225 -10.31 2.47 -8.77
N SER A 226 -10.53 3.77 -8.92
CA SER A 226 -9.43 4.73 -9.09
C SER A 226 -8.53 4.84 -7.84
N ARG A 227 -8.99 4.33 -6.71
CA ARG A 227 -8.26 4.25 -5.45
C ARG A 227 -7.53 2.91 -5.25
N VAL A 228 -7.49 2.07 -6.28
CA VAL A 228 -6.90 0.72 -6.23
C VAL A 228 -5.75 0.61 -7.21
N VAL A 229 -4.60 0.18 -6.70
CA VAL A 229 -3.45 -0.24 -7.50
C VAL A 229 -3.45 -1.76 -7.58
N ILE A 230 -3.62 -2.30 -8.79
CA ILE A 230 -3.52 -3.75 -9.04
C ILE A 230 -2.05 -4.09 -9.25
N GLY A 231 -1.39 -4.53 -8.18
CA GLY A 231 0.02 -4.85 -8.17
C GLY A 231 0.36 -6.10 -8.98
N HIS A 232 1.62 -6.20 -9.36
CA HIS A 232 2.22 -7.27 -10.18
C HIS A 232 1.57 -7.46 -11.55
N SER A 233 0.75 -6.49 -11.99
CA SER A 233 0.19 -6.49 -13.34
C SER A 233 1.30 -6.53 -14.41
N GLY A 234 2.46 -5.94 -14.12
CA GLY A 234 3.65 -5.96 -14.98
C GLY A 234 4.26 -7.34 -15.22
N ASP A 235 3.78 -8.41 -14.58
CA ASP A 235 4.15 -9.79 -14.87
C ASP A 235 3.41 -10.35 -16.09
N SER A 236 2.42 -9.61 -16.63
CA SER A 236 1.66 -10.01 -17.81
C SER A 236 2.13 -9.30 -19.07
N LYS A 237 2.14 -10.04 -20.19
CA LYS A 237 2.27 -9.50 -21.56
C LYS A 237 0.93 -9.37 -22.28
N ASP A 238 -0.18 -9.77 -21.63
CA ASP A 238 -1.53 -9.67 -22.17
C ASP A 238 -2.04 -8.23 -22.08
N LEU A 239 -1.88 -7.47 -23.18
CA LEU A 239 -2.33 -6.08 -23.26
C LEU A 239 -3.84 -5.94 -23.07
N GLY A 240 -4.64 -6.94 -23.47
CA GLY A 240 -6.09 -6.93 -23.27
C GLY A 240 -6.46 -6.97 -21.80
N TYR A 241 -5.78 -7.83 -21.03
CA TYR A 241 -5.92 -7.88 -19.56
C TYR A 241 -5.53 -6.57 -18.91
N LEU A 242 -4.35 -6.04 -19.26
CA LEU A 242 -3.83 -4.80 -18.66
C LEU A 242 -4.73 -3.60 -18.95
N ARG A 243 -5.18 -3.43 -20.20
CA ARG A 243 -6.14 -2.38 -20.58
C ARG A 243 -7.45 -2.53 -19.80
N GLY A 244 -8.00 -3.74 -19.74
CA GLY A 244 -9.24 -4.00 -19.02
C GLY A 244 -9.19 -3.60 -17.55
N LEU A 245 -8.05 -3.80 -16.86
CA LEU A 245 -7.87 -3.32 -15.48
C LEU A 245 -7.90 -1.79 -15.40
N MET A 246 -7.21 -1.11 -16.32
CA MET A 246 -7.11 0.35 -16.35
C MET A 246 -8.42 1.03 -16.78
N GLU A 247 -9.11 0.47 -17.76
CA GLU A 247 -10.40 0.97 -18.28
C GLU A 247 -11.52 0.87 -17.24
N ARG A 248 -11.47 -0.13 -16.35
CA ARG A 248 -12.35 -0.20 -15.18
C ARG A 248 -12.01 0.82 -14.09
N GLY A 249 -10.91 1.59 -14.24
CA GLY A 249 -10.56 2.70 -13.36
C GLY A 249 -9.31 2.49 -12.51
N SER A 250 -8.80 1.28 -12.34
CA SER A 250 -7.63 1.02 -11.50
C SER A 250 -6.33 1.52 -12.13
N THR A 251 -5.36 1.82 -11.28
CA THR A 251 -3.95 1.92 -11.66
C THR A 251 -3.33 0.54 -11.62
N ILE A 252 -2.41 0.22 -12.53
CA ILE A 252 -1.68 -1.03 -12.53
C ILE A 252 -0.24 -0.85 -12.04
N GLY A 253 0.25 -1.81 -11.25
CA GLY A 253 1.64 -1.88 -10.80
C GLY A 253 2.52 -2.57 -11.83
N MET A 254 3.41 -1.80 -12.46
CA MET A 254 4.57 -2.30 -13.19
C MET A 254 5.71 -2.42 -12.17
N ASP A 255 5.54 -3.33 -11.21
CA ASP A 255 6.18 -3.25 -9.90
C ASP A 255 7.06 -4.46 -9.55
N ARG A 256 7.49 -5.23 -10.54
CA ARG A 256 8.44 -6.36 -10.38
C ARG A 256 9.60 -6.30 -11.36
N PHE A 257 10.11 -5.09 -11.63
CA PHE A 257 11.34 -4.95 -12.40
C PHE A 257 12.52 -5.62 -11.69
N GLY A 258 13.28 -6.44 -12.43
CA GLY A 258 14.39 -7.23 -11.92
C GLY A 258 14.04 -8.66 -11.49
N LEU A 259 12.76 -9.01 -11.37
CA LEU A 259 12.32 -10.40 -11.16
C LEU A 259 12.08 -11.11 -12.50
N GLU A 260 13.19 -11.49 -13.14
CA GLU A 260 13.23 -12.03 -14.50
C GLU A 260 12.47 -13.36 -14.67
N SER A 261 12.29 -14.12 -13.59
CA SER A 261 11.58 -15.41 -13.61
C SER A 261 10.07 -15.29 -13.87
N PHE A 262 9.46 -14.13 -13.57
CA PHE A 262 8.05 -13.89 -13.86
C PHE A 262 7.84 -13.36 -15.28
N LEU A 263 8.60 -12.33 -15.66
CA LEU A 263 8.63 -11.79 -17.01
C LEU A 263 9.98 -11.08 -17.22
N PRO A 264 10.73 -11.38 -18.28
CA PRO A 264 12.01 -10.72 -18.55
C PRO A 264 11.87 -9.20 -18.66
N THR A 265 12.84 -8.46 -18.13
CA THR A 265 12.89 -6.99 -18.14
C THR A 265 12.67 -6.41 -19.53
N ALA A 266 13.30 -6.97 -20.57
CA ALA A 266 13.11 -6.50 -21.95
C ALA A 266 11.65 -6.55 -22.39
N LYS A 267 10.92 -7.60 -21.99
CA LYS A 267 9.49 -7.74 -22.30
C LYS A 267 8.62 -6.80 -21.47
N ARG A 268 8.98 -6.54 -20.20
CA ARG A 268 8.31 -5.53 -19.38
C ARG A 268 8.42 -4.14 -19.98
N VAL A 269 9.62 -3.77 -20.46
CA VAL A 269 9.87 -2.48 -21.14
C VAL A 269 9.04 -2.38 -22.42
N GLU A 270 8.98 -3.43 -23.24
CA GLU A 270 8.16 -3.47 -24.47
C GLU A 270 6.68 -3.25 -24.17
N VAL A 271 6.12 -3.99 -23.19
CA VAL A 271 4.72 -3.87 -22.78
C VAL A 271 4.42 -2.47 -22.26
N LEU A 272 5.26 -1.94 -21.37
CA LEU A 272 5.09 -0.61 -20.79
C LEU A 272 5.16 0.48 -21.86
N ALA A 273 6.16 0.45 -22.75
CA ALA A 273 6.30 1.41 -23.84
C ALA A 273 5.07 1.37 -24.76
N ARG A 274 4.55 0.18 -25.06
CA ARG A 274 3.33 0.04 -25.87
C ARG A 274 2.12 0.69 -25.18
N LEU A 275 1.92 0.45 -23.88
CA LEU A 275 0.85 1.08 -23.11
C LEU A 275 1.01 2.60 -23.01
N CYS A 276 2.24 3.10 -22.91
CA CYS A 276 2.52 4.54 -22.97
C CYS A 276 2.16 5.14 -24.32
N ALA A 277 2.49 4.46 -25.43
CA ALA A 277 2.13 4.91 -26.79
C ALA A 277 0.61 4.93 -27.01
N GLU A 278 -0.14 4.10 -26.30
CA GLU A 278 -1.60 4.04 -26.31
C GLU A 278 -2.27 5.02 -25.32
N GLY A 279 -1.47 5.83 -24.57
CA GLY A 279 -2.00 6.88 -23.68
C GLY A 279 -2.26 6.42 -22.24
N TYR A 280 -1.84 5.23 -21.85
CA TYR A 280 -2.12 4.69 -20.50
C TYR A 280 -1.09 5.09 -19.42
N ALA A 281 -0.12 5.96 -19.69
CA ALA A 281 0.87 6.40 -18.69
C ALA A 281 0.24 6.93 -17.39
N GLY A 282 -0.94 7.57 -17.48
CA GLY A 282 -1.71 8.05 -16.32
C GLY A 282 -2.32 6.97 -15.44
N ARG A 283 -2.16 5.68 -15.79
CA ARG A 283 -2.72 4.53 -15.05
C ARG A 283 -1.66 3.47 -14.69
N MET A 284 -0.39 3.85 -14.66
CA MET A 284 0.71 2.96 -14.32
C MET A 284 1.59 3.55 -13.23
N VAL A 285 2.14 2.71 -12.36
CA VAL A 285 3.19 3.06 -11.39
C VAL A 285 4.33 2.05 -11.47
N LEU A 286 5.54 2.48 -11.10
CA LEU A 286 6.76 1.68 -11.23
C LEU A 286 7.29 1.27 -9.87
N SER A 287 7.85 0.05 -9.77
CA SER A 287 8.58 -0.44 -8.61
C SER A 287 9.33 -1.74 -8.90
N HIS A 288 9.95 -2.35 -7.86
CA HIS A 288 10.73 -3.58 -8.00
C HIS A 288 10.17 -4.74 -7.17
N ASP A 289 9.31 -4.47 -6.16
CA ASP A 289 8.96 -5.45 -5.13
C ASP A 289 10.23 -5.97 -4.41
N ALA A 290 11.24 -5.09 -4.28
CA ALA A 290 12.52 -5.40 -3.68
C ALA A 290 12.52 -5.11 -2.17
N ASN A 291 13.52 -5.66 -1.49
CA ASN A 291 13.71 -5.42 -0.07
C ASN A 291 15.15 -5.04 0.26
N CYS A 292 15.31 -4.22 1.32
CA CYS A 292 16.64 -3.96 1.85
C CYS A 292 17.23 -5.24 2.45
N TRP A 293 16.41 -5.96 3.22
CA TRP A 293 16.79 -7.23 3.83
C TRP A 293 15.60 -8.21 3.87
N THR A 294 15.91 -9.50 3.79
CA THR A 294 14.93 -10.58 3.96
C THR A 294 15.58 -11.78 4.63
N ASP A 295 14.82 -12.53 5.41
CA ASP A 295 15.26 -13.81 5.99
C ASP A 295 15.19 -14.99 5.00
N MET A 296 14.60 -14.79 3.82
CA MET A 296 14.44 -15.86 2.82
C MET A 296 15.70 -16.08 1.97
N LEU A 297 16.55 -15.07 1.80
CA LEU A 297 17.72 -15.10 0.93
C LEU A 297 18.85 -14.25 1.51
N THR A 298 20.07 -14.77 1.49
CA THR A 298 21.25 -13.96 1.80
C THR A 298 21.49 -12.91 0.72
N GLU A 299 22.21 -11.83 1.05
CA GLU A 299 22.61 -10.83 0.06
C GLU A 299 23.50 -11.42 -1.05
N GLU A 300 24.28 -12.47 -0.75
CA GLU A 300 25.06 -13.20 -1.73
C GLU A 300 24.17 -14.00 -2.69
N ASP A 301 23.18 -14.73 -2.16
CA ASP A 301 22.22 -15.46 -2.98
C ASP A 301 21.38 -14.54 -3.85
N LYS A 302 20.96 -13.38 -3.33
CA LYS A 302 20.26 -12.35 -4.13
C LYS A 302 21.11 -11.90 -5.31
N ARG A 303 22.37 -11.54 -5.08
CA ARG A 303 23.29 -11.12 -6.17
C ARG A 303 23.52 -12.24 -7.18
N ARG A 304 23.63 -13.48 -6.72
CA ARG A 304 23.89 -14.64 -7.60
C ARG A 304 22.67 -15.06 -8.40
N THR A 305 21.47 -15.08 -7.80
CA THR A 305 20.27 -15.67 -8.42
C THR A 305 19.30 -14.62 -9.00
N ARG A 306 19.37 -13.38 -8.51
CA ARG A 306 18.49 -12.28 -8.90
C ARG A 306 19.24 -10.96 -8.98
N PRO A 307 20.29 -10.87 -9.83
CA PRO A 307 21.23 -9.73 -9.87
C PRO A 307 20.57 -8.39 -10.19
N LEU A 308 19.45 -8.39 -10.92
CA LEU A 308 18.70 -7.19 -11.28
C LEU A 308 17.62 -6.79 -10.25
N TRP A 309 17.37 -7.63 -9.24
CA TRP A 309 16.32 -7.36 -8.23
C TRP A 309 16.85 -6.50 -7.08
N HIS A 310 16.93 -5.21 -7.33
CA HIS A 310 17.39 -4.21 -6.37
C HIS A 310 16.82 -2.82 -6.70
N TYR A 311 16.80 -1.92 -5.74
CA TYR A 311 16.16 -0.59 -5.86
C TYR A 311 16.72 0.31 -6.97
N ASN A 312 17.97 0.11 -7.37
CA ASN A 312 18.62 0.98 -8.35
C ASN A 312 18.33 0.57 -9.80
N HIS A 313 17.70 -0.59 -10.03
CA HIS A 313 17.45 -1.11 -11.38
C HIS A 313 16.52 -0.19 -12.21
N ILE A 314 15.47 0.40 -11.60
CA ILE A 314 14.62 1.36 -12.34
C ILE A 314 15.43 2.60 -12.75
N PRO A 315 16.08 3.36 -11.85
CA PRO A 315 16.80 4.55 -12.26
C PRO A 315 17.99 4.26 -13.18
N ASP A 316 18.74 3.17 -12.95
CA ASP A 316 20.00 2.90 -13.67
C ASP A 316 19.77 2.24 -15.03
N ASP A 317 18.78 1.35 -15.17
CA ASP A 317 18.61 0.52 -16.35
C ASP A 317 17.25 0.74 -17.05
N ILE A 318 16.14 0.76 -16.26
CA ILE A 318 14.79 0.76 -16.83
C ILE A 318 14.45 2.12 -17.44
N LEU A 319 14.72 3.23 -16.76
CA LEU A 319 14.41 4.56 -17.30
C LEU A 319 15.19 4.83 -18.59
N PRO A 320 16.51 4.52 -18.71
CA PRO A 320 17.21 4.59 -19.99
C PRO A 320 16.59 3.69 -21.07
N ALA A 321 16.20 2.45 -20.72
CA ALA A 321 15.56 1.54 -21.67
C ALA A 321 14.20 2.05 -22.15
N LEU A 322 13.39 2.63 -21.29
CA LEU A 322 12.10 3.24 -21.65
C LEU A 322 12.27 4.43 -22.60
N ARG A 323 13.24 5.33 -22.32
CA ARG A 323 13.59 6.43 -23.22
C ARG A 323 13.99 5.93 -24.60
N LYS A 324 14.83 4.89 -24.66
CA LYS A 324 15.23 4.25 -25.91
C LYS A 324 14.04 3.61 -26.65
N ALA A 325 13.04 3.14 -25.90
CA ALA A 325 11.79 2.59 -26.46
C ALA A 325 10.75 3.68 -26.84
N GLY A 326 11.09 4.97 -26.74
CA GLY A 326 10.23 6.10 -27.14
C GLY A 326 9.29 6.61 -26.06
N VAL A 327 9.44 6.20 -24.81
CA VAL A 327 8.67 6.76 -23.68
C VAL A 327 9.23 8.15 -23.33
N GLY A 328 8.38 9.18 -23.39
CA GLY A 328 8.76 10.56 -23.12
C GLY A 328 8.94 10.87 -21.63
N GLU A 329 9.71 11.93 -21.31
CA GLU A 329 9.96 12.35 -19.92
C GLU A 329 8.67 12.69 -19.18
N ASP A 330 7.69 13.30 -19.84
CA ASP A 330 6.38 13.60 -19.24
C ASP A 330 5.64 12.34 -18.80
N GLN A 331 5.76 11.24 -19.56
CA GLN A 331 5.16 9.95 -19.23
C GLN A 331 5.93 9.27 -18.07
N ILE A 332 7.25 9.40 -18.03
CA ILE A 332 8.09 8.91 -16.91
C ILE A 332 7.73 9.67 -15.63
N GLU A 333 7.65 11.00 -15.69
CA GLU A 333 7.21 11.83 -14.57
C GLU A 333 5.78 11.51 -14.15
N GLN A 334 4.89 11.22 -15.11
CA GLN A 334 3.54 10.79 -14.82
C GLN A 334 3.53 9.53 -13.95
N MET A 335 4.31 8.50 -14.32
CA MET A 335 4.36 7.22 -13.61
C MET A 335 5.09 7.27 -12.26
N LEU A 336 6.12 8.11 -12.13
CA LEU A 336 6.95 8.16 -10.91
C LEU A 336 6.55 9.26 -9.94
N VAL A 337 5.88 10.31 -10.38
CA VAL A 337 5.57 11.48 -9.54
C VAL A 337 4.07 11.73 -9.46
N ARG A 338 3.44 11.99 -10.60
CA ARG A 338 2.04 12.47 -10.60
C ARG A 338 1.03 11.39 -10.21
N ASN A 339 1.18 10.15 -10.72
CA ASN A 339 0.31 9.05 -10.33
C ASN A 339 0.47 8.66 -8.86
N PRO A 340 1.70 8.40 -8.33
CA PRO A 340 1.90 8.16 -6.91
C PRO A 340 1.29 9.24 -6.02
N ARG A 341 1.55 10.50 -6.34
CA ARG A 341 0.98 11.63 -5.63
C ARG A 341 -0.55 11.58 -5.62
N ALA A 342 -1.18 11.46 -6.78
CA ALA A 342 -2.65 11.42 -6.90
C ALA A 342 -3.27 10.23 -6.15
N ILE A 343 -2.61 9.07 -6.13
CA ILE A 343 -3.03 7.89 -5.38
C ILE A 343 -2.97 8.16 -3.87
N LEU A 344 -1.87 8.73 -3.38
CA LEU A 344 -1.63 8.97 -1.96
C LEU A 344 -2.40 10.20 -1.42
N GLU A 345 -2.78 11.15 -2.25
CA GLU A 345 -3.64 12.31 -1.92
C GLU A 345 -5.10 11.94 -1.64
N ALA A 346 -5.43 10.68 -1.50
CA ALA A 346 -6.78 10.21 -1.25
C ALA A 346 -7.41 10.91 -0.04
N ARG A 347 -8.36 11.80 -0.31
CA ARG A 347 -9.09 12.53 0.72
C ARG A 347 -10.12 11.61 1.37
N GLN A 348 -10.23 11.66 2.70
CA GLN A 348 -11.46 11.27 3.37
C GLN A 348 -12.62 12.05 2.73
N LYS A 349 -13.62 11.35 2.23
CA LYS A 349 -14.92 11.99 2.03
C LYS A 349 -15.34 12.45 3.42
N ALA A 350 -15.50 13.75 3.60
CA ALA A 350 -16.18 14.26 4.78
C ALA A 350 -17.51 13.49 4.89
N SER A 351 -17.69 12.76 5.98
CA SER A 351 -18.97 12.15 6.33
C SER A 351 -20.01 13.25 6.27
N ALA A 352 -20.98 13.09 5.33
CA ALA A 352 -22.16 13.94 5.26
C ALA A 352 -23.06 13.70 6.45
#